data_2504e1499152191bdbe7150fd43c3508
#
_entry.id   2504e1499152191bdbe7150fd43c3508
#
_cell.length_a   1.000
_cell.length_b   1.000
_cell.length_c   1.000
_cell.angle_alpha   90.00
_cell.angle_beta   90.00
_cell.angle_gamma   90.00
#
_symmetry.space_group_name_H-M   'P 1'
#
loop_
_entity.id
_entity.type
_entity.pdbx_description
1 polymer ?
#
loop_
_entity_poly.entity_id
_entity_poly.type
_entity_poly.pdbx_seq_one_letter_code
_entity_poly.pdbx_strand_id
1 'polypeptide(L)'
;MHRLLRPTIRPGVSRRTDERRPRATRTALALGALALTLTACAPQGSASPTATASDEPRGHGYVEGASELPEPQLHLATADVDGTVELTDLLSEERTTLAELGPISALASDGRFVAAQSEPAGTVTIIDTGVWTVDHEDHQHYYRAEARVVGEIEGDGPATITAGSTTTAVRFAGSGETLLLDTAALGTGDITQSGRIRTSPGAPGITVPIGETVVATDGTGKLHLHGIDGDLLDPSSASVTAADTVLAGCTDPAGSITTNVGVVIGCAEGALLAVVDRSASGADPVPTFEAIPYPQAVAAADRATSFHARPGRPTVAAVAGTSGAWLLDTRERSWALLPTPAPLQLVTAVDDRDQHVVGLTTTGDLLVIDGATGAVTGTAAALVGAADLATGVQLEVDQNRAYLNTPGTRTVSEIDYGDAARIARTFTFDTAPAFLAETGR
;
A
#
# COMPACT_ATOMS: atom_id res chain seq x y z
N MET A 1 -13.54 -30.68 60.00
CA MET A 1 -13.45 -32.12 60.26
C MET A 1 -13.10 -32.86 58.99
N HIS A 2 -12.01 -33.66 59.09
CA HIS A 2 -11.41 -34.60 58.12
C HIS A 2 -10.81 -34.02 56.83
N ARG A 3 -9.51 -33.84 56.77
CA ARG A 3 -8.31 -34.71 56.66
C ARG A 3 -8.21 -35.41 55.31
N LEU A 4 -7.23 -34.94 54.50
CA LEU A 4 -5.96 -35.58 54.10
C LEU A 4 -6.09 -36.79 53.17
N LEU A 5 -5.39 -36.72 52.02
CA LEU A 5 -4.18 -37.49 51.75
C LEU A 5 -3.62 -37.21 50.33
N ARG A 6 -2.37 -36.77 50.30
CA ARG A 6 -1.45 -36.94 49.15
C ARG A 6 -0.87 -38.36 49.21
N PRO A 7 -0.36 -38.88 48.09
CA PRO A 7 1.06 -39.22 48.13
C PRO A 7 1.90 -38.76 46.97
N THR A 8 3.05 -38.33 47.32
CA THR A 8 4.33 -38.26 46.59
C THR A 8 4.88 -39.63 46.28
N ILE A 9 5.57 -39.85 45.13
CA ILE A 9 6.77 -40.67 45.01
C ILE A 9 7.62 -40.20 43.82
N ARG A 10 8.88 -39.89 44.04
CA ARG A 10 10.08 -39.84 43.21
C ARG A 10 10.81 -41.18 43.32
N PRO A 11 12.01 -41.36 42.72
CA PRO A 11 12.57 -41.15 41.38
C PRO A 11 13.21 -42.44 40.81
N GLY A 12 13.64 -42.43 39.55
CA GLY A 12 14.47 -43.50 39.00
C GLY A 12 15.56 -42.95 38.09
N VAL A 13 16.74 -43.07 38.58
CA VAL A 13 18.08 -42.71 38.08
C VAL A 13 18.64 -43.86 37.24
N SER A 14 19.55 -43.53 36.31
CA SER A 14 20.71 -44.33 35.84
C SER A 14 20.66 -44.73 34.38
N ARG A 15 21.63 -44.57 33.57
CA ARG A 15 23.07 -44.45 33.46
C ARG A 15 23.43 -44.59 31.97
N ARG A 16 24.28 -43.71 31.50
CA ARG A 16 25.59 -43.87 30.87
C ARG A 16 25.84 -45.11 30.03
N THR A 17 26.35 -44.92 28.83
CA THR A 17 27.65 -45.38 28.25
C THR A 17 27.68 -44.89 26.81
N ASP A 18 28.57 -44.10 26.39
CA ASP A 18 30.03 -44.14 26.23
C ASP A 18 30.44 -44.53 24.77
N GLU A 19 31.18 -43.60 24.22
CA GLU A 19 32.28 -43.72 23.25
C GLU A 19 32.11 -44.48 21.91
N ARG A 20 32.44 -43.82 20.83
CA ARG A 20 33.69 -44.01 20.05
C ARG A 20 33.73 -43.16 18.76
N ARG A 21 34.72 -42.26 18.69
CA ARG A 21 35.36 -41.85 17.44
C ARG A 21 36.38 -42.90 17.00
N PRO A 22 36.66 -43.06 15.74
CA PRO A 22 38.06 -42.97 15.27
C PRO A 22 38.22 -42.11 14.03
N ARG A 23 39.12 -41.21 14.06
CA ARG A 23 40.49 -41.09 13.58
C ARG A 23 40.69 -41.22 12.07
N ALA A 24 41.30 -40.18 11.60
CA ALA A 24 41.88 -39.85 10.31
C ALA A 24 42.76 -40.94 9.69
N THR A 25 42.78 -41.00 8.36
CA THR A 25 43.89 -41.48 7.58
C THR A 25 44.24 -40.52 6.42
N ARG A 26 45.48 -40.06 6.47
CA ARG A 26 46.16 -39.33 5.41
C ARG A 26 46.80 -40.37 4.46
N THR A 27 46.76 -40.12 3.16
CA THR A 27 47.77 -40.58 2.16
C THR A 27 47.66 -39.63 0.98
N ALA A 28 48.52 -38.81 0.64
CA ALA A 28 49.86 -38.74 0.08
C ALA A 28 49.95 -39.01 -1.43
N LEU A 29 50.29 -37.93 -2.13
CA LEU A 29 51.13 -37.75 -3.30
C LEU A 29 51.05 -38.69 -4.53
N ALA A 30 50.83 -38.08 -5.70
CA ALA A 30 51.60 -38.37 -6.90
C ALA A 30 51.76 -37.13 -7.79
N LEU A 31 53.01 -36.71 -7.95
CA LEU A 31 53.51 -35.77 -8.97
C LEU A 31 53.42 -36.39 -10.37
N GLY A 32 53.03 -35.60 -11.37
CA GLY A 32 53.21 -35.90 -12.77
C GLY A 32 53.50 -34.60 -13.52
N ALA A 33 54.74 -34.43 -13.90
CA ALA A 33 55.26 -33.27 -14.60
C ALA A 33 55.12 -33.39 -16.12
N LEU A 34 55.13 -32.25 -16.80
CA LEU A 34 55.79 -31.91 -18.07
C LEU A 34 55.05 -32.16 -19.39
N ALA A 35 54.67 -31.07 -20.04
CA ALA A 35 55.09 -30.74 -21.41
C ALA A 35 54.72 -29.32 -21.80
N LEU A 36 55.74 -28.46 -21.91
CA LEU A 36 55.68 -27.18 -22.62
C LEU A 36 55.63 -27.45 -24.13
N THR A 37 54.69 -26.82 -24.83
CA THR A 37 54.86 -26.48 -26.25
C THR A 37 54.50 -24.99 -26.45
N LEU A 38 55.55 -24.23 -26.69
CA LEU A 38 55.51 -22.87 -27.26
C LEU A 38 55.10 -22.95 -28.72
N THR A 39 54.05 -22.26 -29.11
CA THR A 39 53.84 -21.85 -30.49
C THR A 39 53.39 -20.38 -30.57
N ALA A 40 53.96 -19.70 -31.55
CA ALA A 40 54.18 -18.30 -31.72
C ALA A 40 52.93 -17.46 -32.00
N CYS A 41 53.10 -16.15 -31.75
CA CYS A 41 52.26 -15.01 -32.01
C CYS A 41 51.77 -14.87 -33.46
N ALA A 42 50.49 -14.50 -33.62
CA ALA A 42 50.01 -13.63 -34.68
C ALA A 42 49.01 -12.64 -34.08
N PRO A 43 49.02 -11.34 -34.44
CA PRO A 43 48.09 -10.37 -33.92
C PRO A 43 46.78 -10.47 -34.70
N GLN A 44 45.71 -10.93 -34.06
CA GLN A 44 44.36 -10.78 -34.56
C GLN A 44 43.67 -9.64 -33.82
N GLY A 45 43.06 -8.78 -34.60
CA GLY A 45 42.38 -7.57 -34.16
C GLY A 45 41.33 -7.83 -33.11
N SER A 46 41.29 -6.92 -32.14
CA SER A 46 40.23 -6.81 -31.14
C SER A 46 38.88 -6.55 -31.82
N ALA A 47 38.09 -7.61 -31.99
CA ALA A 47 36.66 -7.45 -32.11
C ALA A 47 36.13 -7.27 -30.68
N SER A 48 35.61 -6.10 -30.38
CA SER A 48 34.79 -5.87 -29.20
C SER A 48 33.65 -6.90 -29.19
N PRO A 49 33.41 -7.59 -28.08
CA PRO A 49 32.22 -8.39 -28.00
C PRO A 49 31.03 -7.42 -28.09
N THR A 50 30.29 -7.49 -29.19
CA THR A 50 28.93 -7.01 -29.24
C THR A 50 28.19 -7.77 -28.16
N ALA A 51 27.77 -7.09 -27.12
CA ALA A 51 26.87 -7.64 -26.12
C ALA A 51 25.60 -8.08 -26.88
N THR A 52 25.50 -9.37 -27.13
CA THR A 52 24.23 -10.00 -27.46
C THR A 52 23.38 -9.81 -26.21
N ALA A 53 22.35 -8.98 -26.33
CA ALA A 53 21.28 -8.94 -25.33
C ALA A 53 20.81 -10.39 -25.17
N SER A 54 21.03 -10.96 -24.01
CA SER A 54 20.46 -12.25 -23.63
C SER A 54 18.94 -12.05 -23.61
N ASP A 55 18.26 -12.77 -24.48
CA ASP A 55 16.80 -12.97 -24.43
C ASP A 55 16.49 -13.88 -23.23
N GLU A 56 16.78 -13.40 -22.01
CA GLU A 56 16.18 -13.99 -20.83
C GLU A 56 14.69 -13.58 -20.81
N PRO A 57 13.78 -14.48 -20.43
CA PRO A 57 12.38 -14.12 -20.32
C PRO A 57 12.28 -12.94 -19.35
N ARG A 58 11.87 -11.77 -19.86
CA ARG A 58 11.69 -10.57 -19.06
C ARG A 58 10.65 -10.87 -17.99
N GLY A 59 10.98 -10.57 -16.72
CA GLY A 59 10.10 -10.85 -15.57
C GLY A 59 8.73 -10.19 -15.73
N HIS A 60 7.72 -10.74 -15.05
CA HIS A 60 6.38 -10.17 -15.02
C HIS A 60 6.44 -8.73 -14.47
N GLY A 61 5.68 -7.81 -15.07
CA GLY A 61 5.67 -6.39 -14.69
C GLY A 61 6.83 -5.56 -15.24
N TYR A 62 7.71 -6.16 -16.06
CA TYR A 62 8.74 -5.42 -16.78
C TYR A 62 8.13 -4.42 -17.75
N VAL A 63 8.66 -3.21 -17.75
CA VAL A 63 8.37 -2.16 -18.74
C VAL A 63 9.66 -1.87 -19.51
N GLU A 64 9.56 -1.56 -20.80
CA GLU A 64 10.73 -1.28 -21.63
C GLU A 64 11.56 -0.11 -21.07
N GLY A 65 12.87 -0.30 -20.94
CA GLY A 65 13.78 0.65 -20.32
C GLY A 65 13.96 0.48 -18.81
N ALA A 66 13.19 -0.39 -18.14
CA ALA A 66 13.38 -0.66 -16.73
C ALA A 66 14.56 -1.61 -16.48
N SER A 67 15.17 -1.45 -15.32
CA SER A 67 16.16 -2.38 -14.75
C SER A 67 15.53 -3.10 -13.58
N GLU A 68 15.72 -4.42 -13.51
CA GLU A 68 15.35 -5.19 -12.33
C GLU A 68 16.49 -5.14 -11.31
N LEU A 69 16.14 -4.97 -10.03
CA LEU A 69 17.06 -4.75 -8.92
C LEU A 69 16.87 -5.83 -7.84
N PRO A 70 17.90 -6.12 -7.02
CA PRO A 70 17.82 -7.20 -6.04
C PRO A 70 17.07 -6.84 -4.75
N GLU A 71 16.69 -5.57 -4.56
CA GLU A 71 16.06 -5.07 -3.34
C GLU A 71 15.03 -3.98 -3.64
N PRO A 72 14.06 -3.73 -2.73
CA PRO A 72 13.05 -2.69 -2.88
C PRO A 72 13.67 -1.31 -3.09
N GLN A 73 13.08 -0.53 -3.98
CA GLN A 73 13.50 0.83 -4.30
C GLN A 73 12.54 1.84 -3.69
N LEU A 74 12.49 1.88 -2.35
CA LEU A 74 11.55 2.76 -1.64
C LEU A 74 11.98 4.21 -1.72
N HIS A 75 11.03 5.08 -2.04
CA HIS A 75 11.21 6.51 -2.14
C HIS A 75 10.08 7.25 -1.43
N LEU A 76 10.35 8.49 -1.02
CA LEU A 76 9.32 9.42 -0.59
C LEU A 76 9.07 10.43 -1.72
N ALA A 77 7.85 10.44 -2.23
CA ALA A 77 7.36 11.53 -3.06
C ALA A 77 6.81 12.62 -2.15
N THR A 78 7.39 13.81 -2.20
CA THR A 78 6.92 14.98 -1.47
C THR A 78 6.54 16.08 -2.44
N ALA A 79 5.56 16.90 -2.06
CA ALA A 79 5.25 18.10 -2.81
C ALA A 79 4.93 19.27 -1.88
N ASP A 80 5.29 20.48 -2.31
CA ASP A 80 4.83 21.70 -1.68
C ASP A 80 3.50 22.18 -2.29
N VAL A 81 2.87 23.17 -1.69
CA VAL A 81 1.62 23.74 -2.19
C VAL A 81 1.75 24.48 -3.51
N ASP A 82 2.96 24.88 -3.88
CA ASP A 82 3.26 25.56 -5.14
C ASP A 82 3.46 24.56 -6.30
N GLY A 83 3.50 23.24 -5.98
CA GLY A 83 3.53 22.14 -6.95
C GLY A 83 4.91 21.67 -7.35
N THR A 84 5.94 21.98 -6.56
CA THR A 84 7.25 21.35 -6.71
C THR A 84 7.18 19.92 -6.18
N VAL A 85 7.27 18.92 -7.04
CA VAL A 85 7.24 17.49 -6.69
C VAL A 85 8.66 16.94 -6.68
N GLU A 86 9.09 16.40 -5.53
CA GLU A 86 10.42 15.81 -5.35
C GLU A 86 10.32 14.33 -4.98
N LEU A 87 11.29 13.55 -5.42
CA LEU A 87 11.47 12.14 -5.05
C LEU A 87 12.76 12.02 -4.23
N THR A 88 12.66 11.45 -3.03
CA THR A 88 13.80 11.16 -2.15
C THR A 88 14.01 9.65 -2.10
N ASP A 89 15.16 9.16 -2.55
CA ASP A 89 15.57 7.76 -2.43
C ASP A 89 15.92 7.46 -0.97
N LEU A 90 15.27 6.49 -0.35
CA LEU A 90 15.46 6.17 1.07
C LEU A 90 16.77 5.43 1.37
N LEU A 91 17.44 4.88 0.36
CA LEU A 91 18.74 4.22 0.51
C LEU A 91 19.90 5.22 0.42
N SER A 92 19.89 6.07 -0.60
CA SER A 92 20.97 7.00 -0.88
C SER A 92 20.74 8.41 -0.31
N GLU A 93 19.50 8.74 0.06
CA GLU A 93 19.02 10.09 0.44
C GLU A 93 19.15 11.11 -0.71
N GLU A 94 19.38 10.64 -1.94
CA GLU A 94 19.42 11.48 -3.12
C GLU A 94 18.01 12.01 -3.42
N ARG A 95 17.94 13.28 -3.83
CA ARG A 95 16.69 13.95 -4.21
C ARG A 95 16.71 14.33 -5.67
N THR A 96 15.55 14.16 -6.27
CA THR A 96 15.32 14.52 -7.67
C THR A 96 14.00 15.26 -7.77
N THR A 97 14.00 16.46 -8.36
CA THR A 97 12.77 17.15 -8.72
C THR A 97 12.14 16.42 -9.91
N LEU A 98 10.90 15.92 -9.74
CA LEU A 98 10.17 15.21 -10.77
C LEU A 98 9.37 16.15 -11.66
N ALA A 99 8.76 17.17 -11.06
CA ALA A 99 7.88 18.11 -11.78
C ALA A 99 7.75 19.46 -11.04
N GLU A 100 7.45 20.49 -11.82
CA GLU A 100 7.04 21.83 -11.38
C GLU A 100 5.65 22.09 -11.98
N LEU A 101 4.58 21.84 -11.21
CA LEU A 101 3.21 21.77 -11.73
C LEU A 101 2.41 23.07 -11.61
N GLY A 102 2.87 24.03 -10.79
CA GLY A 102 2.04 25.11 -10.27
C GLY A 102 1.20 24.63 -9.09
N PRO A 103 0.37 25.52 -8.47
CA PRO A 103 -0.28 25.21 -7.20
C PRO A 103 -1.11 23.92 -7.22
N ILE A 104 -0.96 23.10 -6.17
CA ILE A 104 -1.70 21.84 -5.99
C ILE A 104 -2.42 21.82 -4.65
N SER A 105 -3.52 21.06 -4.60
CA SER A 105 -4.39 20.91 -3.43
C SER A 105 -4.38 19.50 -2.85
N ALA A 106 -3.88 18.50 -3.59
CA ALA A 106 -3.80 17.12 -3.12
C ALA A 106 -2.73 16.33 -3.89
N LEU A 107 -2.21 15.30 -3.23
CA LEU A 107 -1.33 14.29 -3.80
C LEU A 107 -1.84 12.91 -3.35
N ALA A 108 -1.93 11.97 -4.29
CA ALA A 108 -2.26 10.57 -4.01
C ALA A 108 -1.25 9.67 -4.72
N SER A 109 -1.04 8.46 -4.19
CA SER A 109 -0.17 7.46 -4.82
C SER A 109 -0.76 6.06 -4.69
N ASP A 110 -0.45 5.20 -5.67
CA ASP A 110 -0.70 3.76 -5.63
C ASP A 110 0.57 2.94 -5.30
N GLY A 111 1.67 3.63 -5.04
CA GLY A 111 2.99 3.04 -4.79
C GLY A 111 3.93 3.11 -5.99
N ARG A 112 3.44 3.37 -7.22
CA ARG A 112 4.24 3.69 -8.40
C ARG A 112 3.91 5.06 -8.96
N PHE A 113 2.62 5.30 -9.25
CA PHE A 113 2.17 6.57 -9.80
C PHE A 113 1.83 7.53 -8.68
N VAL A 114 2.14 8.80 -8.93
CA VAL A 114 1.70 9.92 -8.11
C VAL A 114 0.72 10.73 -8.93
N ALA A 115 -0.43 11.04 -8.36
CA ALA A 115 -1.45 11.89 -8.94
C ALA A 115 -1.54 13.20 -8.16
N ALA A 116 -1.16 14.30 -8.78
CA ALA A 116 -1.22 15.64 -8.20
C ALA A 116 -2.44 16.40 -8.74
N GLN A 117 -3.27 16.91 -7.84
CA GLN A 117 -4.45 17.69 -8.18
C GLN A 117 -4.14 19.19 -8.14
N SER A 118 -4.48 19.90 -9.21
CA SER A 118 -4.28 21.36 -9.31
C SER A 118 -5.10 22.16 -8.28
N GLU A 119 -4.63 23.38 -7.98
CA GLU A 119 -5.40 24.43 -7.30
C GLU A 119 -5.50 25.66 -8.21
N PRO A 120 -6.71 26.09 -8.64
CA PRO A 120 -7.99 25.49 -8.33
C PRO A 120 -8.18 24.11 -8.93
N ALA A 121 -9.00 23.27 -8.30
CA ALA A 121 -9.25 21.90 -8.73
C ALA A 121 -9.87 21.84 -10.16
N GLY A 122 -9.46 20.85 -10.93
CA GLY A 122 -9.94 20.64 -12.31
C GLY A 122 -8.94 19.91 -13.18
N THR A 123 -7.69 19.79 -12.75
CA THR A 123 -6.65 19.03 -13.46
C THR A 123 -5.99 18.04 -12.51
N VAL A 124 -5.76 16.83 -12.97
CA VAL A 124 -4.95 15.80 -12.29
C VAL A 124 -3.76 15.48 -13.17
N THR A 125 -2.56 15.74 -12.68
CA THR A 125 -1.31 15.35 -13.34
C THR A 125 -0.86 14.00 -12.84
N ILE A 126 -0.62 13.05 -13.73
CA ILE A 126 -0.09 11.72 -13.41
C ILE A 126 1.42 11.70 -13.63
N ILE A 127 2.16 11.27 -12.64
CA ILE A 127 3.62 11.14 -12.66
C ILE A 127 3.97 9.68 -12.39
N ASP A 128 4.73 9.03 -13.28
CA ASP A 128 5.38 7.74 -13.02
C ASP A 128 6.70 8.00 -12.29
N THR A 129 6.79 7.55 -11.05
CA THR A 129 8.01 7.77 -10.23
C THR A 129 9.18 6.92 -10.69
N GLY A 130 8.94 5.99 -11.62
CA GLY A 130 9.94 5.10 -12.17
C GLY A 130 10.38 3.98 -11.23
N VAL A 131 9.73 3.80 -10.09
CA VAL A 131 10.04 2.72 -9.14
C VAL A 131 8.78 1.94 -8.79
N TRP A 132 8.86 0.60 -8.81
CA TRP A 132 7.74 -0.25 -8.43
C TRP A 132 8.17 -1.65 -8.05
N THR A 133 7.31 -2.31 -7.28
CA THR A 133 7.43 -3.71 -6.88
C THR A 133 6.31 -4.53 -7.50
N VAL A 134 6.63 -5.72 -7.99
CA VAL A 134 5.65 -6.71 -8.43
C VAL A 134 5.71 -7.89 -7.48
N ASP A 135 4.62 -8.14 -6.76
CA ASP A 135 4.51 -9.21 -5.77
C ASP A 135 3.81 -10.43 -6.38
N HIS A 136 4.47 -11.58 -6.34
CA HIS A 136 3.97 -12.87 -6.79
C HIS A 136 3.62 -13.82 -5.63
N GLU A 137 3.42 -13.30 -4.42
CA GLU A 137 3.15 -14.04 -3.18
C GLU A 137 4.34 -14.85 -2.65
N ASP A 138 5.06 -15.57 -3.50
CA ASP A 138 6.23 -16.40 -3.16
C ASP A 138 7.56 -15.68 -3.40
N HIS A 139 7.59 -14.64 -4.24
CA HIS A 139 8.76 -13.78 -4.50
C HIS A 139 8.33 -12.41 -5.04
N GLN A 140 9.26 -11.46 -5.05
CA GLN A 140 9.03 -10.09 -5.51
C GLN A 140 10.06 -9.68 -6.54
N HIS A 141 9.65 -8.86 -7.50
CA HIS A 141 10.52 -8.19 -8.46
C HIS A 141 10.52 -6.70 -8.20
N TYR A 142 11.68 -6.09 -8.20
CA TYR A 142 11.86 -4.66 -7.95
C TYR A 142 12.39 -3.99 -9.19
N TYR A 143 11.71 -2.97 -9.67
CA TYR A 143 12.05 -2.30 -10.92
C TYR A 143 12.36 -0.83 -10.71
N ARG A 144 13.30 -0.33 -11.52
CA ARG A 144 13.61 1.09 -11.64
C ARG A 144 13.69 1.47 -13.11
N ALA A 145 13.02 2.56 -13.49
CA ALA A 145 13.07 3.22 -14.77
C ALA A 145 13.27 4.73 -14.58
N GLU A 146 13.34 5.50 -15.66
CA GLU A 146 13.34 6.95 -15.59
C GLU A 146 11.96 7.47 -15.15
N ALA A 147 11.94 8.33 -14.13
CA ALA A 147 10.73 9.01 -13.69
C ALA A 147 10.26 10.02 -14.74
N ARG A 148 8.94 10.19 -14.89
CA ARG A 148 8.37 11.08 -15.92
C ARG A 148 6.96 11.56 -15.58
N VAL A 149 6.60 12.72 -16.08
CA VAL A 149 5.20 13.13 -16.18
C VAL A 149 4.54 12.33 -17.31
N VAL A 150 3.50 11.56 -16.97
CA VAL A 150 2.72 10.77 -17.94
C VAL A 150 1.80 11.68 -18.73
N GLY A 151 1.11 12.60 -18.05
CA GLY A 151 0.21 13.57 -18.66
C GLY A 151 -0.79 14.13 -17.68
N GLU A 152 -1.77 14.85 -18.21
CA GLU A 152 -2.81 15.54 -17.46
C GLU A 152 -4.20 15.05 -17.86
N ILE A 153 -5.11 15.06 -16.87
CA ILE A 153 -6.51 14.70 -17.03
C ILE A 153 -7.35 15.87 -16.54
N GLU A 154 -8.18 16.41 -17.42
CA GLU A 154 -9.08 17.51 -17.10
C GLU A 154 -10.45 17.00 -16.63
N GLY A 155 -11.06 17.69 -15.67
CA GLY A 155 -12.39 17.41 -15.15
C GLY A 155 -12.96 18.59 -14.36
N ASP A 156 -14.09 18.42 -13.69
CA ASP A 156 -14.76 19.47 -12.96
C ASP A 156 -14.77 19.19 -11.45
N GLY A 157 -14.14 20.10 -10.70
CA GLY A 157 -14.03 20.04 -9.25
C GLY A 157 -12.96 19.05 -8.72
N PRO A 158 -12.98 18.80 -7.41
CA PRO A 158 -12.01 17.92 -6.77
C PRO A 158 -12.06 16.50 -7.31
N ALA A 159 -10.88 15.88 -7.49
CA ALA A 159 -10.74 14.52 -7.95
C ALA A 159 -10.43 13.55 -6.79
N THR A 160 -10.97 12.34 -6.87
CA THR A 160 -10.56 11.20 -6.07
C THR A 160 -9.96 10.16 -7.00
N ILE A 161 -8.75 9.70 -6.68
CA ILE A 161 -8.02 8.71 -7.44
C ILE A 161 -8.00 7.40 -6.67
N THR A 162 -8.44 6.32 -7.29
CA THR A 162 -8.43 4.98 -6.70
C THR A 162 -7.80 4.02 -7.70
N ALA A 163 -6.65 3.47 -7.34
CA ALA A 163 -5.94 2.52 -8.19
C ALA A 163 -6.36 1.08 -7.88
N GLY A 164 -6.50 0.29 -8.94
CA GLY A 164 -6.61 -1.16 -8.92
C GLY A 164 -5.46 -1.78 -9.71
N SER A 165 -5.45 -3.12 -9.80
CA SER A 165 -4.39 -3.85 -10.50
C SER A 165 -4.37 -3.58 -12.01
N THR A 166 -5.53 -3.38 -12.63
CA THR A 166 -5.70 -3.20 -14.08
C THR A 166 -6.24 -1.82 -14.45
N THR A 167 -7.00 -1.21 -13.55
CA THR A 167 -7.73 0.03 -13.80
C THR A 167 -7.45 1.05 -12.71
N THR A 168 -7.16 2.28 -13.12
CA THR A 168 -7.09 3.46 -12.24
C THR A 168 -8.32 4.32 -12.47
N ALA A 169 -9.12 4.55 -11.44
CA ALA A 169 -10.32 5.38 -11.48
C ALA A 169 -10.02 6.81 -11.04
N VAL A 170 -10.37 7.80 -11.84
CA VAL A 170 -10.26 9.23 -11.54
C VAL A 170 -11.66 9.83 -11.55
N ARG A 171 -12.21 10.08 -10.35
CA ARG A 171 -13.56 10.62 -10.17
C ARG A 171 -13.52 12.09 -9.86
N PHE A 172 -14.19 12.91 -10.67
CA PHE A 172 -14.36 14.34 -10.48
C PHE A 172 -15.70 14.65 -9.79
N ALA A 173 -15.63 15.23 -8.60
CA ALA A 173 -16.81 15.45 -7.76
C ALA A 173 -17.78 16.51 -8.35
N GLY A 174 -17.27 17.51 -9.04
CA GLY A 174 -18.09 18.59 -9.64
C GLY A 174 -19.00 18.08 -10.73
N SER A 175 -18.48 17.34 -11.70
CA SER A 175 -19.24 16.74 -12.78
C SER A 175 -19.95 15.44 -12.41
N GLY A 176 -19.49 14.74 -11.38
CA GLY A 176 -19.91 13.37 -11.07
C GLY A 176 -19.39 12.33 -12.07
N GLU A 177 -18.40 12.70 -12.88
CA GLU A 177 -17.80 11.84 -13.87
C GLU A 177 -16.60 11.09 -13.30
N THR A 178 -16.50 9.80 -13.62
CA THR A 178 -15.30 8.98 -13.36
C THR A 178 -14.72 8.50 -14.67
N LEU A 179 -13.44 8.75 -14.87
CA LEU A 179 -12.66 8.16 -15.95
C LEU A 179 -12.01 6.88 -15.47
N LEU A 180 -12.10 5.83 -16.25
CA LEU A 180 -11.43 4.55 -16.00
C LEU A 180 -10.24 4.47 -16.94
N LEU A 181 -9.04 4.38 -16.40
CA LEU A 181 -7.79 4.38 -17.14
C LEU A 181 -7.16 2.99 -17.10
N ASP A 182 -6.53 2.59 -18.18
CA ASP A 182 -5.69 1.41 -18.23
C ASP A 182 -4.39 1.66 -17.46
N THR A 183 -4.21 0.98 -16.33
CA THR A 183 -3.02 1.12 -15.48
C THR A 183 -1.74 0.65 -16.18
N ALA A 184 -1.83 -0.37 -17.07
CA ALA A 184 -0.68 -0.84 -17.83
C ALA A 184 -0.21 0.21 -18.86
N ALA A 185 -1.15 0.92 -19.49
CA ALA A 185 -0.83 2.02 -20.38
C ALA A 185 -0.11 3.18 -19.67
N LEU A 186 -0.53 3.52 -18.43
CA LEU A 186 0.20 4.50 -17.60
C LEU A 186 1.66 4.09 -17.42
N GLY A 187 1.92 2.80 -17.22
CA GLY A 187 3.27 2.23 -17.08
C GLY A 187 4.12 2.37 -18.34
N THR A 188 3.52 2.47 -19.52
CA THR A 188 4.22 2.74 -20.78
C THR A 188 4.28 4.23 -21.14
N GLY A 189 3.63 5.09 -20.36
CA GLY A 189 3.64 6.55 -20.54
C GLY A 189 2.46 7.12 -21.28
N ASP A 190 1.36 6.35 -21.38
CA ASP A 190 0.16 6.76 -22.10
C ASP A 190 -1.04 6.82 -21.17
N ILE A 191 -1.84 7.88 -21.26
CA ILE A 191 -3.15 7.96 -20.63
C ILE A 191 -4.18 7.37 -21.59
N THR A 192 -4.53 6.09 -21.37
CA THR A 192 -5.54 5.39 -22.15
C THR A 192 -6.80 5.22 -21.33
N GLN A 193 -7.90 5.81 -21.79
CA GLN A 193 -9.20 5.64 -21.15
C GLN A 193 -9.87 4.36 -21.66
N SER A 194 -10.16 3.41 -20.75
CA SER A 194 -10.91 2.18 -21.03
C SER A 194 -12.42 2.40 -20.95
N GLY A 195 -12.87 3.23 -20.00
CA GLY A 195 -14.29 3.44 -19.76
C GLY A 195 -14.62 4.75 -19.04
N ARG A 196 -15.91 4.93 -18.79
CA ARG A 196 -16.42 6.12 -18.11
C ARG A 196 -17.73 5.84 -17.38
N ILE A 197 -17.80 6.23 -16.12
CA ILE A 197 -19.02 6.18 -15.31
C ILE A 197 -19.51 7.60 -15.07
N ARG A 198 -20.82 7.82 -15.15
CA ARG A 198 -21.43 9.11 -14.89
C ARG A 198 -22.47 8.99 -13.79
N THR A 199 -22.35 9.87 -12.80
CA THR A 199 -23.29 10.04 -11.69
C THR A 199 -23.82 11.46 -11.66
N SER A 200 -24.66 11.81 -10.71
CA SER A 200 -25.16 13.18 -10.58
C SER A 200 -24.03 14.13 -10.19
N PRO A 201 -23.95 15.33 -10.80
CA PRO A 201 -23.00 16.37 -10.43
C PRO A 201 -23.09 16.72 -8.96
N GLY A 202 -21.95 16.85 -8.28
CA GLY A 202 -21.87 17.18 -6.86
C GLY A 202 -22.34 16.08 -5.89
N ALA A 203 -22.79 14.92 -6.39
CA ALA A 203 -23.17 13.81 -5.53
C ALA A 203 -21.92 13.24 -4.82
N PRO A 204 -22.00 12.97 -3.51
CA PRO A 204 -20.94 12.24 -2.82
C PRO A 204 -20.88 10.80 -3.37
N GLY A 205 -19.68 10.21 -3.36
CA GLY A 205 -19.57 8.85 -3.82
C GLY A 205 -18.14 8.37 -3.92
N ILE A 206 -18.03 7.07 -4.10
CA ILE A 206 -16.78 6.35 -4.32
C ILE A 206 -16.80 5.64 -5.68
N THR A 207 -15.62 5.40 -6.22
CA THR A 207 -15.39 4.52 -7.35
C THR A 207 -14.17 3.68 -7.06
N VAL A 208 -14.32 2.36 -7.06
CA VAL A 208 -13.32 1.42 -6.57
C VAL A 208 -13.12 0.31 -7.59
N PRO A 209 -11.98 0.26 -8.28
CA PRO A 209 -11.62 -0.85 -9.15
C PRO A 209 -11.40 -2.15 -8.37
N ILE A 210 -11.91 -3.28 -8.92
CA ILE A 210 -11.84 -4.60 -8.31
C ILE A 210 -11.60 -5.64 -9.42
N GLY A 211 -10.35 -6.03 -9.66
CA GLY A 211 -9.99 -6.84 -10.81
C GLY A 211 -10.40 -6.16 -12.12
N GLU A 212 -11.14 -6.88 -12.97
CA GLU A 212 -11.68 -6.39 -14.26
C GLU A 212 -13.05 -5.70 -14.11
N THR A 213 -13.42 -5.30 -12.89
CA THR A 213 -14.69 -4.64 -12.62
C THR A 213 -14.48 -3.39 -11.76
N VAL A 214 -15.52 -2.58 -11.64
CA VAL A 214 -15.51 -1.35 -10.84
C VAL A 214 -16.79 -1.26 -10.03
N VAL A 215 -16.67 -1.04 -8.72
CA VAL A 215 -17.81 -0.67 -7.88
C VAL A 215 -17.89 0.85 -7.81
N ALA A 216 -19.05 1.41 -8.13
CA ALA A 216 -19.29 2.84 -8.05
C ALA A 216 -20.64 3.16 -7.39
N THR A 217 -20.69 4.28 -6.70
CA THR A 217 -21.95 4.83 -6.20
C THR A 217 -22.75 5.47 -7.33
N ASP A 218 -24.06 5.31 -7.29
CA ASP A 218 -24.98 6.12 -8.09
C ASP A 218 -25.24 7.51 -7.45
N GLY A 219 -26.06 8.32 -8.09
CA GLY A 219 -26.44 9.64 -7.58
C GLY A 219 -27.26 9.62 -6.27
N THR A 220 -27.67 8.44 -5.79
CA THR A 220 -28.40 8.25 -4.54
C THR A 220 -27.55 7.63 -3.42
N GLY A 221 -26.27 7.33 -3.71
CA GLY A 221 -25.33 6.74 -2.77
C GLY A 221 -25.38 5.21 -2.69
N LYS A 222 -26.09 4.54 -3.62
CA LYS A 222 -26.10 3.08 -3.70
C LYS A 222 -24.95 2.58 -4.56
N LEU A 223 -24.39 1.42 -4.19
CA LEU A 223 -23.31 0.78 -4.91
C LEU A 223 -23.82 -0.07 -6.07
N HIS A 224 -23.18 0.05 -7.21
CA HIS A 224 -23.40 -0.74 -8.40
C HIS A 224 -22.09 -1.31 -8.94
N LEU A 225 -22.18 -2.46 -9.63
CA LEU A 225 -21.05 -3.09 -10.30
C LEU A 225 -21.04 -2.68 -11.77
N HIS A 226 -19.85 -2.31 -12.26
CA HIS A 226 -19.59 -1.94 -13.65
C HIS A 226 -18.43 -2.74 -14.22
N GLY A 227 -18.39 -2.91 -15.54
CA GLY A 227 -17.20 -3.31 -16.27
C GLY A 227 -16.15 -2.19 -16.34
N ILE A 228 -14.94 -2.50 -16.77
CA ILE A 228 -13.88 -1.51 -17.00
C ILE A 228 -14.19 -0.56 -18.16
N ASP A 229 -15.16 -0.90 -19.02
CA ASP A 229 -15.74 -0.03 -20.05
C ASP A 229 -16.75 1.00 -19.49
N GLY A 230 -17.12 0.85 -18.22
CA GLY A 230 -18.10 1.67 -17.50
C GLY A 230 -19.55 1.20 -17.62
N ASP A 231 -19.81 0.15 -18.37
CA ASP A 231 -21.15 -0.40 -18.51
C ASP A 231 -21.61 -1.09 -17.24
N LEU A 232 -22.90 -0.93 -16.91
CA LEU A 232 -23.48 -1.53 -15.73
C LEU A 232 -23.56 -3.06 -15.89
N LEU A 233 -23.02 -3.79 -14.95
CA LEU A 233 -23.09 -5.25 -14.93
C LEU A 233 -24.32 -5.73 -14.15
N ASP A 234 -24.96 -6.80 -14.65
CA ASP A 234 -26.03 -7.46 -13.94
C ASP A 234 -25.45 -8.22 -12.72
N PRO A 235 -25.82 -7.84 -11.48
CA PRO A 235 -25.34 -8.51 -10.29
C PRO A 235 -25.77 -9.99 -10.20
N SER A 236 -26.74 -10.46 -10.98
CA SER A 236 -27.11 -11.86 -11.04
C SER A 236 -26.00 -12.75 -11.62
N SER A 237 -25.08 -12.17 -12.40
CA SER A 237 -23.86 -12.83 -12.83
C SER A 237 -22.78 -12.87 -11.73
N ALA A 238 -22.94 -12.07 -10.67
CA ALA A 238 -22.01 -11.90 -9.57
C ALA A 238 -22.40 -12.62 -8.28
N SER A 239 -23.24 -13.64 -8.33
CA SER A 239 -23.70 -14.37 -7.12
C SER A 239 -24.46 -13.52 -6.07
N VAL A 240 -24.90 -12.33 -6.43
CA VAL A 240 -25.70 -11.45 -5.58
C VAL A 240 -27.15 -11.58 -5.96
N THR A 241 -28.01 -11.95 -5.01
CA THR A 241 -29.47 -12.06 -5.24
C THR A 241 -30.03 -10.70 -5.52
N ALA A 242 -30.48 -10.43 -6.77
CA ALA A 242 -31.26 -9.25 -6.94
C ALA A 242 -32.01 -9.02 -8.24
N ALA A 243 -33.21 -8.54 -8.07
CA ALA A 243 -34.01 -7.86 -9.07
C ALA A 243 -33.51 -6.40 -9.37
N ASP A 244 -32.57 -5.89 -8.56
CA ASP A 244 -32.04 -4.53 -8.65
C ASP A 244 -30.51 -4.60 -8.78
N THR A 245 -29.92 -3.83 -9.65
CA THR A 245 -28.46 -3.71 -9.89
C THR A 245 -27.65 -3.13 -8.70
N VAL A 246 -28.27 -3.05 -7.51
CA VAL A 246 -27.69 -2.49 -6.29
C VAL A 246 -27.03 -3.59 -5.47
N LEU A 247 -25.77 -3.37 -5.08
CA LEU A 247 -25.08 -4.26 -4.15
C LEU A 247 -25.68 -4.11 -2.75
N ALA A 248 -26.12 -5.25 -2.20
CA ALA A 248 -26.77 -5.27 -0.89
C ALA A 248 -25.75 -5.21 0.26
N GLY A 249 -26.19 -4.79 1.44
CA GLY A 249 -25.42 -4.87 2.69
C GLY A 249 -24.48 -3.68 2.95
N CYS A 250 -24.59 -2.59 2.16
CA CYS A 250 -23.80 -1.39 2.37
C CYS A 250 -24.68 -0.15 2.18
N THR A 251 -24.87 0.63 3.24
CA THR A 251 -25.46 1.97 3.17
C THR A 251 -24.43 3.02 3.52
N ASP A 252 -24.60 4.24 3.02
CA ASP A 252 -23.66 5.37 3.20
C ASP A 252 -22.19 4.96 2.96
N PRO A 253 -21.83 4.43 1.76
CA PRO A 253 -20.49 3.96 1.48
C PRO A 253 -19.48 5.11 1.59
N ALA A 254 -18.37 4.88 2.31
CA ALA A 254 -17.30 5.84 2.50
C ALA A 254 -15.94 5.17 2.70
N GLY A 255 -14.96 5.61 1.92
CA GLY A 255 -13.63 5.06 1.96
C GLY A 255 -13.52 3.65 1.40
N SER A 256 -12.32 3.32 0.95
CA SER A 256 -11.99 1.97 0.49
C SER A 256 -10.49 1.73 0.64
N ILE A 257 -10.10 0.46 0.70
CA ILE A 257 -8.71 0.05 0.66
C ILE A 257 -8.57 -1.34 0.04
N THR A 258 -7.52 -1.53 -0.76
CA THR A 258 -7.18 -2.83 -1.33
C THR A 258 -6.25 -3.58 -0.39
N THR A 259 -6.58 -4.84 -0.11
CA THR A 259 -5.77 -5.78 0.67
C THR A 259 -5.46 -7.01 -0.18
N ASN A 260 -4.57 -7.89 0.28
CA ASN A 260 -4.31 -9.16 -0.39
C ASN A 260 -5.48 -10.17 -0.30
N VAL A 261 -6.45 -9.92 0.59
CA VAL A 261 -7.68 -10.73 0.70
C VAL A 261 -8.76 -10.26 -0.26
N GLY A 262 -8.84 -8.96 -0.48
CA GLY A 262 -9.84 -8.31 -1.32
C GLY A 262 -9.92 -6.81 -1.04
N VAL A 263 -10.92 -6.17 -1.61
CA VAL A 263 -11.16 -4.73 -1.47
C VAL A 263 -12.20 -4.49 -0.38
N VAL A 264 -11.86 -3.66 0.59
CA VAL A 264 -12.75 -3.20 1.66
C VAL A 264 -13.42 -1.90 1.24
N ILE A 265 -14.72 -1.81 1.42
CA ILE A 265 -15.52 -0.58 1.28
C ILE A 265 -16.21 -0.32 2.62
N GLY A 266 -16.03 0.85 3.20
CA GLY A 266 -16.69 1.26 4.44
C GLY A 266 -18.19 1.50 4.23
N CYS A 267 -18.99 1.06 5.19
CA CYS A 267 -20.45 1.18 5.18
C CYS A 267 -20.97 1.63 6.55
N ALA A 268 -22.18 2.11 6.60
CA ALA A 268 -22.82 2.47 7.88
C ALA A 268 -22.90 1.29 8.86
N GLU A 269 -23.07 0.09 8.33
CA GLU A 269 -23.23 -1.15 9.10
C GLU A 269 -21.89 -1.81 9.48
N GLY A 270 -20.76 -1.40 8.83
CA GLY A 270 -19.44 -2.02 8.98
C GLY A 270 -18.61 -1.87 7.72
N ALA A 271 -18.30 -2.96 7.05
CA ALA A 271 -17.63 -2.99 5.75
C ALA A 271 -18.28 -3.98 4.79
N LEU A 272 -18.12 -3.71 3.50
CA LEU A 272 -18.35 -4.66 2.42
C LEU A 272 -16.98 -5.11 1.90
N LEU A 273 -16.70 -6.40 1.95
CA LEU A 273 -15.50 -7.00 1.40
C LEU A 273 -15.81 -7.60 0.03
N ALA A 274 -15.09 -7.13 -0.99
CA ALA A 274 -15.17 -7.66 -2.34
C ALA A 274 -13.95 -8.56 -2.62
N VAL A 275 -14.20 -9.82 -2.98
CA VAL A 275 -13.16 -10.82 -3.22
C VAL A 275 -13.27 -11.34 -4.65
N VAL A 276 -12.15 -11.31 -5.38
CA VAL A 276 -12.03 -11.90 -6.71
C VAL A 276 -11.40 -13.27 -6.60
N ASP A 277 -12.12 -14.32 -7.03
CA ASP A 277 -11.56 -15.67 -7.10
C ASP A 277 -10.68 -15.81 -8.35
N ARG A 278 -9.38 -15.68 -8.18
CA ARG A 278 -8.38 -15.81 -9.25
C ARG A 278 -8.16 -17.27 -9.70
N SER A 279 -8.71 -18.25 -8.98
CA SER A 279 -8.58 -19.66 -9.33
C SER A 279 -9.63 -20.12 -10.35
N ALA A 280 -10.67 -19.34 -10.58
CA ALA A 280 -11.72 -19.63 -11.56
C ALA A 280 -11.16 -19.53 -12.98
N SER A 281 -10.93 -20.67 -13.63
CA SER A 281 -10.47 -20.74 -15.02
C SER A 281 -11.63 -20.51 -15.99
N GLY A 282 -11.55 -19.46 -16.82
CA GLY A 282 -12.31 -19.40 -18.09
C GLY A 282 -13.31 -18.26 -18.28
N ALA A 283 -13.45 -17.33 -17.38
CA ALA A 283 -14.14 -16.04 -17.57
C ALA A 283 -13.47 -14.99 -16.69
N ASP A 284 -13.61 -13.73 -17.04
CA ASP A 284 -13.18 -12.63 -16.18
C ASP A 284 -13.90 -12.77 -14.83
N PRO A 285 -13.16 -13.00 -13.71
CA PRO A 285 -13.80 -13.38 -12.47
C PRO A 285 -14.54 -12.18 -11.88
N VAL A 286 -15.85 -12.33 -11.74
CA VAL A 286 -16.72 -11.35 -11.10
C VAL A 286 -16.50 -11.41 -9.58
N PRO A 287 -16.33 -10.27 -8.88
CA PRO A 287 -16.12 -10.28 -7.44
C PRO A 287 -17.36 -10.79 -6.67
N THR A 288 -17.12 -11.52 -5.59
CA THR A 288 -18.13 -11.84 -4.59
C THR A 288 -18.09 -10.80 -3.48
N PHE A 289 -19.25 -10.51 -2.88
CA PHE A 289 -19.39 -9.47 -1.87
C PHE A 289 -19.84 -10.07 -0.54
N GLU A 290 -19.14 -9.74 0.53
CA GLU A 290 -19.43 -10.19 1.89
C GLU A 290 -19.52 -9.00 2.84
N ALA A 291 -20.64 -8.86 3.56
CA ALA A 291 -20.80 -7.83 4.57
C ALA A 291 -20.12 -8.27 5.88
N ILE A 292 -19.30 -7.39 6.45
CA ILE A 292 -18.65 -7.58 7.75
C ILE A 292 -19.19 -6.51 8.70
N PRO A 293 -20.25 -6.83 9.46
CA PRO A 293 -20.89 -5.85 10.35
C PRO A 293 -20.01 -5.51 11.54
N TYR A 294 -20.15 -4.30 12.07
CA TYR A 294 -19.58 -3.95 13.37
C TYR A 294 -20.12 -4.90 14.45
N PRO A 295 -19.35 -5.16 15.53
CA PRO A 295 -19.77 -6.06 16.61
C PRO A 295 -20.97 -5.52 17.41
N GLN A 296 -21.24 -4.23 17.28
CA GLN A 296 -22.37 -3.52 17.91
C GLN A 296 -22.75 -2.29 17.07
N ALA A 297 -23.89 -1.69 17.38
CA ALA A 297 -24.29 -0.45 16.72
C ALA A 297 -23.27 0.67 16.98
N VAL A 298 -22.87 1.36 15.93
CA VAL A 298 -21.84 2.43 15.94
C VAL A 298 -22.50 3.76 15.58
N ALA A 299 -22.19 4.80 16.35
CA ALA A 299 -22.65 6.15 16.05
C ALA A 299 -22.03 6.64 14.73
N ALA A 300 -22.73 7.49 13.99
CA ALA A 300 -22.26 7.97 12.69
C ALA A 300 -20.86 8.63 12.75
N ALA A 301 -20.56 9.34 13.85
CA ALA A 301 -19.25 9.98 14.05
C ALA A 301 -18.09 8.99 14.33
N ASP A 302 -18.42 7.77 14.73
CA ASP A 302 -17.43 6.75 15.08
C ASP A 302 -17.27 5.67 13.99
N ARG A 303 -17.96 5.84 12.83
CA ARG A 303 -17.85 4.90 11.70
C ARG A 303 -16.49 5.01 11.01
N ALA A 304 -15.98 3.90 10.54
CA ALA A 304 -14.79 3.85 9.68
C ALA A 304 -15.15 4.43 8.30
N THR A 305 -14.56 5.56 7.95
CA THR A 305 -14.80 6.27 6.68
C THR A 305 -13.53 6.47 5.85
N SER A 306 -12.36 6.12 6.41
CA SER A 306 -11.07 6.14 5.74
C SER A 306 -10.24 4.99 6.32
N PHE A 307 -9.63 4.20 5.46
CA PHE A 307 -8.89 3.02 5.83
C PHE A 307 -7.43 3.16 5.46
N HIS A 308 -6.54 2.75 6.38
CA HIS A 308 -5.10 2.79 6.17
C HIS A 308 -4.46 1.50 6.69
N ALA A 309 -3.53 1.00 5.91
CA ALA A 309 -2.72 -0.16 6.25
C ALA A 309 -1.37 -0.08 5.54
N ARG A 310 -0.41 -0.81 6.04
CA ARG A 310 0.74 -1.14 5.21
C ARG A 310 0.24 -1.85 3.94
N PRO A 311 0.71 -1.43 2.75
CA PRO A 311 0.17 -1.92 1.48
C PRO A 311 0.09 -3.43 1.37
N GLY A 312 -1.01 -3.92 0.79
CA GLY A 312 -1.26 -5.34 0.58
C GLY A 312 -1.54 -6.16 1.84
N ARG A 313 -1.58 -5.54 3.03
CA ARG A 313 -1.82 -6.30 4.28
C ARG A 313 -3.31 -6.47 4.57
N PRO A 314 -3.69 -7.62 5.17
CA PRO A 314 -5.10 -7.95 5.40
C PRO A 314 -5.75 -7.24 6.59
N THR A 315 -4.96 -6.72 7.56
CA THR A 315 -5.50 -5.92 8.66
C THR A 315 -5.44 -4.45 8.31
N VAL A 316 -6.56 -3.76 8.40
CA VAL A 316 -6.69 -2.34 8.10
C VAL A 316 -7.17 -1.55 9.31
N ALA A 317 -6.75 -0.30 9.44
CA ALA A 317 -7.15 0.59 10.52
C ALA A 317 -7.99 1.75 10.00
N ALA A 318 -8.87 2.26 10.85
CA ALA A 318 -9.62 3.49 10.63
C ALA A 318 -9.81 4.25 11.94
N VAL A 319 -9.92 5.57 11.88
CA VAL A 319 -10.25 6.38 13.07
C VAL A 319 -11.68 6.09 13.49
N ALA A 320 -11.90 5.88 14.79
CA ALA A 320 -13.20 5.67 15.41
C ALA A 320 -13.66 6.93 16.15
N GLY A 321 -13.79 8.04 15.44
CA GLY A 321 -14.15 9.33 16.02
C GLY A 321 -13.27 9.70 17.21
N THR A 322 -13.87 9.89 18.40
CA THR A 322 -13.14 10.13 19.65
C THR A 322 -12.90 8.86 20.47
N SER A 323 -13.35 7.70 19.98
CA SER A 323 -13.31 6.43 20.70
C SER A 323 -11.99 5.67 20.53
N GLY A 324 -11.15 6.05 19.54
CA GLY A 324 -9.86 5.44 19.28
C GLY A 324 -9.72 5.00 17.83
N ALA A 325 -9.33 3.74 17.60
CA ALA A 325 -9.15 3.16 16.27
C ALA A 325 -9.98 1.89 16.09
N TRP A 326 -10.58 1.75 14.92
CA TRP A 326 -11.06 0.47 14.41
C TRP A 326 -9.94 -0.32 13.78
N LEU A 327 -9.88 -1.61 14.07
CA LEU A 327 -9.14 -2.58 13.27
C LEU A 327 -10.13 -3.55 12.63
N LEU A 328 -9.97 -3.77 11.33
CA LEU A 328 -10.67 -4.81 10.58
C LEU A 328 -9.65 -5.84 10.11
N ASP A 329 -9.74 -7.06 10.61
CA ASP A 329 -9.02 -8.21 10.04
C ASP A 329 -9.88 -8.82 8.94
N THR A 330 -9.44 -8.65 7.68
CA THR A 330 -10.17 -9.16 6.52
C THR A 330 -10.08 -10.67 6.35
N ARG A 331 -9.13 -11.36 6.99
CA ARG A 331 -9.03 -12.83 7.01
C ARG A 331 -10.09 -13.42 7.93
N GLU A 332 -10.19 -12.84 9.14
CA GLU A 332 -11.09 -13.32 10.21
C GLU A 332 -12.50 -12.72 10.10
N ARG A 333 -12.74 -11.79 9.19
CA ARG A 333 -14.01 -11.07 9.03
C ARG A 333 -14.47 -10.43 10.34
N SER A 334 -13.54 -9.79 11.05
CA SER A 334 -13.81 -9.28 12.41
C SER A 334 -13.29 -7.87 12.63
N TRP A 335 -14.06 -7.12 13.44
CA TRP A 335 -13.71 -5.78 13.89
C TRP A 335 -13.28 -5.81 15.35
N ALA A 336 -12.25 -5.02 15.68
CA ALA A 336 -11.86 -4.68 17.04
C ALA A 336 -11.80 -3.16 17.21
N LEU A 337 -12.33 -2.65 18.31
CA LEU A 337 -12.16 -1.26 18.71
C LEU A 337 -11.01 -1.16 19.69
N LEU A 338 -9.98 -0.39 19.35
CA LEU A 338 -8.83 -0.08 20.21
C LEU A 338 -9.03 1.30 20.85
N PRO A 339 -9.34 1.39 22.14
CA PRO A 339 -9.37 2.67 22.82
C PRO A 339 -7.99 3.31 22.87
N THR A 340 -7.92 4.61 22.65
CA THR A 340 -6.67 5.39 22.71
C THR A 340 -6.73 6.45 23.80
N PRO A 341 -5.57 6.86 24.38
CA PRO A 341 -5.52 7.86 25.46
C PRO A 341 -5.95 9.25 25.02
N ALA A 342 -5.95 9.53 23.70
CA ALA A 342 -6.41 10.76 23.09
C ALA A 342 -7.06 10.45 21.74
N PRO A 343 -7.95 11.31 21.21
CA PRO A 343 -8.50 11.15 19.88
C PRO A 343 -7.40 11.13 18.82
N LEU A 344 -7.58 10.29 17.80
CA LEU A 344 -6.65 10.16 16.67
C LEU A 344 -7.09 11.07 15.52
N GLN A 345 -6.11 11.61 14.81
CA GLN A 345 -6.27 12.26 13.50
C GLN A 345 -5.98 11.30 12.36
N LEU A 346 -4.93 10.47 12.52
CA LEU A 346 -4.53 9.45 11.55
C LEU A 346 -4.27 8.15 12.29
N VAL A 347 -4.47 7.04 11.60
CA VAL A 347 -4.11 5.70 12.10
C VAL A 347 -3.82 4.76 10.95
N THR A 348 -2.80 3.92 11.09
CA THR A 348 -2.41 2.93 10.08
C THR A 348 -2.09 1.60 10.76
N ALA A 349 -2.63 0.49 10.25
CA ALA A 349 -2.27 -0.85 10.68
C ALA A 349 -1.01 -1.32 9.96
N VAL A 350 -0.04 -1.85 10.69
CA VAL A 350 1.18 -2.43 10.12
C VAL A 350 0.96 -3.89 9.70
N ASP A 351 0.18 -4.63 10.47
CA ASP A 351 -0.07 -6.07 10.33
C ASP A 351 1.25 -6.85 10.24
N ASP A 352 2.17 -6.52 11.11
CA ASP A 352 3.39 -7.27 11.35
C ASP A 352 3.17 -8.35 12.42
N ARG A 353 4.24 -9.07 12.78
CA ARG A 353 4.16 -10.13 13.78
C ARG A 353 3.71 -9.64 15.16
N ASP A 354 4.08 -8.41 15.51
CA ASP A 354 3.80 -7.81 16.81
C ASP A 354 2.51 -6.96 16.78
N GLN A 355 1.78 -6.99 15.64
CA GLN A 355 0.50 -6.33 15.41
C GLN A 355 0.53 -4.82 15.71
N HIS A 356 1.59 -4.15 15.31
CA HIS A 356 1.71 -2.71 15.52
C HIS A 356 0.62 -1.93 14.78
N VAL A 357 0.13 -0.91 15.45
CA VAL A 357 -0.76 0.13 14.90
C VAL A 357 -0.11 1.47 15.20
N VAL A 358 0.06 2.29 14.19
CA VAL A 358 0.67 3.62 14.33
C VAL A 358 -0.44 4.67 14.22
N GLY A 359 -0.56 5.54 15.21
CA GLY A 359 -1.60 6.58 15.25
C GLY A 359 -1.03 7.95 15.58
N LEU A 360 -1.52 8.99 14.91
CA LEU A 360 -1.25 10.39 15.24
C LEU A 360 -2.45 10.96 15.98
N THR A 361 -2.20 11.49 17.19
CA THR A 361 -3.26 12.12 17.98
C THR A 361 -3.59 13.51 17.46
N THR A 362 -4.78 14.02 17.79
CA THR A 362 -5.19 15.40 17.52
C THR A 362 -4.37 16.44 18.28
N THR A 363 -3.47 16.01 19.18
CA THR A 363 -2.54 16.87 19.93
C THR A 363 -1.11 16.81 19.39
N GLY A 364 -0.85 15.97 18.38
CA GLY A 364 0.44 15.90 17.68
C GLY A 364 1.41 14.86 18.25
N ASP A 365 0.97 13.97 19.13
CA ASP A 365 1.76 12.82 19.57
C ASP A 365 1.58 11.66 18.60
N LEU A 366 2.67 11.03 18.19
CA LEU A 366 2.58 9.77 17.45
C LEU A 366 2.69 8.61 18.45
N LEU A 367 1.71 7.71 18.38
CA LEU A 367 1.60 6.54 19.23
C LEU A 367 1.89 5.26 18.43
N VAL A 368 2.60 4.33 19.05
CA VAL A 368 2.65 2.93 18.62
C VAL A 368 1.79 2.12 19.59
N ILE A 369 0.85 1.40 19.04
CA ILE A 369 -0.19 0.68 19.80
C ILE A 369 -0.07 -0.81 19.44
N ASP A 370 -0.14 -1.67 20.44
CA ASP A 370 -0.31 -3.11 20.25
C ASP A 370 -1.75 -3.41 19.82
N GLY A 371 -1.93 -3.89 18.61
CA GLY A 371 -3.24 -4.15 17.99
C GLY A 371 -4.04 -5.25 18.66
N ALA A 372 -3.38 -6.17 19.41
CA ALA A 372 -4.07 -7.22 20.13
C ALA A 372 -4.64 -6.76 21.47
N THR A 373 -3.96 -5.81 22.14
CA THR A 373 -4.29 -5.40 23.51
C THR A 373 -4.79 -3.97 23.63
N GLY A 374 -4.51 -3.12 22.63
CA GLY A 374 -4.77 -1.67 22.67
C GLY A 374 -3.75 -0.90 23.54
N ALA A 375 -2.71 -1.56 24.05
CA ALA A 375 -1.71 -0.90 24.88
C ALA A 375 -0.78 -0.01 24.04
N VAL A 376 -0.50 1.20 24.51
CA VAL A 376 0.52 2.06 23.91
C VAL A 376 1.90 1.53 24.29
N THR A 377 2.69 1.13 23.31
CA THR A 377 4.04 0.56 23.45
C THR A 377 5.14 1.57 23.17
N GLY A 378 4.82 2.66 22.46
CA GLY A 378 5.75 3.73 22.15
C GLY A 378 5.06 5.08 21.92
N THR A 379 5.78 6.17 22.16
CA THR A 379 5.26 7.54 21.93
C THR A 379 6.38 8.47 21.49
N ALA A 380 6.18 9.12 20.36
CA ALA A 380 6.94 10.32 19.97
C ALA A 380 6.08 11.55 20.30
N ALA A 381 6.37 12.18 21.45
CA ALA A 381 5.56 13.27 21.97
C ALA A 381 5.80 14.58 21.20
N ALA A 382 4.72 15.33 20.97
CA ALA A 382 4.69 16.64 20.33
C ALA A 382 5.45 16.64 18.96
N LEU A 383 5.31 15.56 18.19
CA LEU A 383 5.98 15.40 16.90
C LEU A 383 5.42 16.37 15.86
N VAL A 384 4.13 16.68 15.92
CA VAL A 384 3.45 17.57 14.98
C VAL A 384 2.86 18.77 15.72
N GLY A 385 3.17 19.97 15.23
CA GLY A 385 2.62 21.19 15.77
C GLY A 385 1.15 21.43 15.37
N ALA A 386 0.42 22.23 16.17
CA ALA A 386 -1.00 22.49 15.92
C ALA A 386 -1.28 23.13 14.53
N ALA A 387 -0.36 23.91 13.98
CA ALA A 387 -0.51 24.49 12.66
C ALA A 387 -0.49 23.41 11.56
N ASP A 388 0.44 22.47 11.63
CA ASP A 388 0.55 21.36 10.67
C ASP A 388 -0.65 20.40 10.79
N LEU A 389 -1.10 20.12 12.02
CA LEU A 389 -2.32 19.34 12.25
C LEU A 389 -3.56 19.97 11.60
N ALA A 390 -3.66 21.31 11.60
CA ALA A 390 -4.77 22.04 11.01
C ALA A 390 -4.74 22.06 9.46
N THR A 391 -3.56 22.06 8.86
CA THR A 391 -3.39 22.04 7.39
C THR A 391 -3.45 20.63 6.80
N GLY A 392 -3.25 19.62 7.65
CA GLY A 392 -3.19 18.20 7.28
C GLY A 392 -1.75 17.72 7.13
N VAL A 393 -1.55 16.51 7.60
CA VAL A 393 -0.30 15.75 7.45
C VAL A 393 -0.62 14.35 6.97
N GLN A 394 0.34 13.65 6.39
CA GLN A 394 0.22 12.28 5.92
C GLN A 394 1.12 11.37 6.75
N LEU A 395 0.64 10.15 6.98
CA LEU A 395 1.34 9.09 7.68
C LEU A 395 1.44 7.87 6.74
N GLU A 396 2.63 7.62 6.23
CA GLU A 396 2.96 6.44 5.45
C GLU A 396 3.64 5.40 6.32
N VAL A 397 3.40 4.11 6.04
CA VAL A 397 3.96 3.01 6.82
C VAL A 397 4.41 1.89 5.89
N ASP A 398 5.69 1.56 5.94
CA ASP A 398 6.28 0.41 5.26
C ASP A 398 6.49 -0.79 6.22
N GLN A 399 7.28 -1.76 5.80
CA GLN A 399 7.57 -2.96 6.59
C GLN A 399 8.36 -2.68 7.87
N ASN A 400 9.10 -1.57 7.94
CA ASN A 400 10.07 -1.31 9.00
C ASN A 400 9.90 0.07 9.64
N ARG A 401 9.29 1.01 8.94
CA ARG A 401 9.26 2.43 9.31
C ARG A 401 7.89 3.06 9.09
N ALA A 402 7.68 4.16 9.77
CA ALA A 402 6.62 5.11 9.48
C ALA A 402 7.24 6.45 9.08
N TYR A 403 6.58 7.16 8.17
CA TYR A 403 7.02 8.47 7.67
C TYR A 403 5.91 9.46 7.90
N LEU A 404 6.25 10.62 8.46
CA LEU A 404 5.30 11.68 8.79
C LEU A 404 5.86 13.03 8.38
N ASN A 405 5.13 13.76 7.53
CA ASN A 405 5.52 15.10 7.13
C ASN A 405 5.15 16.15 8.19
N THR A 406 6.00 17.17 8.33
CA THR A 406 5.80 18.34 9.18
C THR A 406 6.13 19.59 8.38
N PRO A 407 5.20 20.11 7.57
CA PRO A 407 5.46 21.23 6.65
C PRO A 407 6.00 22.48 7.33
N GLY A 408 5.53 22.81 8.52
CA GLY A 408 5.96 23.98 9.27
C GLY A 408 7.45 23.98 9.65
N THR A 409 8.05 22.80 9.82
CA THR A 409 9.48 22.61 10.07
C THR A 409 10.25 22.20 8.82
N ARG A 410 9.57 21.99 7.69
CA ARG A 410 10.11 21.50 6.42
C ARG A 410 10.79 20.16 6.56
N THR A 411 10.17 19.24 7.30
CA THR A 411 10.76 17.92 7.58
C THR A 411 9.79 16.78 7.29
N VAL A 412 10.37 15.62 7.03
CA VAL A 412 9.71 14.31 7.14
C VAL A 412 10.49 13.51 8.17
N SER A 413 9.80 13.02 9.19
CA SER A 413 10.36 12.15 10.21
C SER A 413 10.21 10.70 9.80
N GLU A 414 11.30 9.94 9.84
CA GLU A 414 11.29 8.49 9.77
C GLU A 414 11.25 7.94 11.20
N ILE A 415 10.24 7.16 11.50
CA ILE A 415 9.94 6.67 12.84
C ILE A 415 10.11 5.15 12.87
N ASP A 416 10.89 4.65 13.80
CA ASP A 416 11.03 3.24 14.10
C ASP A 416 9.91 2.81 15.06
N TYR A 417 8.81 2.30 14.50
CA TYR A 417 7.69 1.85 15.32
C TYR A 417 8.02 0.55 16.10
N GLY A 418 8.99 -0.25 15.62
CA GLY A 418 9.50 -1.41 16.34
C GLY A 418 10.40 -1.06 17.54
N ASP A 419 10.85 0.21 17.64
CA ASP A 419 11.68 0.72 18.75
C ASP A 419 10.97 1.89 19.47
N ALA A 420 9.78 1.64 19.97
CA ALA A 420 8.98 2.55 20.81
C ALA A 420 8.77 3.96 20.22
N ALA A 421 8.56 4.07 18.93
CA ALA A 421 8.39 5.31 18.17
C ALA A 421 9.65 6.22 18.16
N ARG A 422 10.83 5.63 18.22
CA ARG A 422 12.09 6.38 18.12
C ARG A 422 12.21 7.02 16.73
N ILE A 423 12.58 8.30 16.68
CA ILE A 423 12.92 8.97 15.43
C ILE A 423 14.25 8.39 14.92
N ALA A 424 14.22 7.69 13.81
CA ALA A 424 15.38 7.05 13.19
C ALA A 424 16.19 8.05 12.36
N ARG A 425 15.49 8.82 11.49
CA ARG A 425 16.04 9.88 10.66
C ARG A 425 15.07 11.07 10.59
N THR A 426 15.58 12.21 10.19
CA THR A 426 14.78 13.39 9.84
C THR A 426 15.29 13.93 8.53
N PHE A 427 14.48 13.92 7.50
CA PHE A 427 14.75 14.54 6.22
C PHE A 427 14.35 16.02 6.30
N THR A 428 15.23 16.91 5.88
CA THR A 428 14.96 18.36 5.84
C THR A 428 14.87 18.81 4.38
N PHE A 429 13.84 19.55 4.03
CA PHE A 429 13.56 20.01 2.67
C PHE A 429 13.77 21.51 2.51
N ASP A 430 14.06 21.94 1.28
CA ASP A 430 14.18 23.37 0.96
C ASP A 430 12.80 24.04 0.93
N THR A 431 11.78 23.33 0.47
CA THR A 431 10.36 23.73 0.48
C THR A 431 9.59 22.97 1.56
N ALA A 432 8.38 23.41 1.87
CA ALA A 432 7.53 22.75 2.86
C ALA A 432 6.90 21.48 2.24
N PRO A 433 7.19 20.26 2.72
CA PRO A 433 6.57 19.03 2.21
C PRO A 433 5.11 18.97 2.67
N ALA A 434 4.22 19.72 2.00
CA ALA A 434 2.81 19.80 2.32
C ALA A 434 2.09 18.47 2.04
N PHE A 435 2.60 17.72 1.07
CA PHE A 435 2.10 16.40 0.69
C PHE A 435 3.22 15.37 0.74
N LEU A 436 2.86 14.14 1.12
CA LEU A 436 3.77 12.99 1.26
C LEU A 436 3.08 11.73 0.75
N ALA A 437 3.82 10.92 0.00
CA ALA A 437 3.47 9.55 -0.34
C ALA A 437 4.72 8.69 -0.41
N GLU A 438 4.61 7.40 -0.09
CA GLU A 438 5.66 6.43 -0.30
C GLU A 438 5.49 5.73 -1.65
N THR A 439 6.58 5.51 -2.38
CA THR A 439 6.60 4.85 -3.69
C THR A 439 7.70 3.79 -3.78
N GLY A 440 7.64 2.93 -4.83
CA GLY A 440 8.56 1.79 -5.01
C GLY A 440 8.07 0.49 -4.39
N ARG A 441 6.82 0.47 -3.96
CA ARG A 441 6.17 -0.66 -3.28
C ARG A 441 5.14 -1.34 -4.16
#